data_4fd8acbf8f66f77f411277e06b2cfe87
#
_entry.id   4fd8acbf8f66f77f411277e06b2cfe87
#
_cell.length_a   1.000
_cell.length_b   1.000
_cell.length_c   1.000
_cell.angle_alpha   90.00
_cell.angle_beta   90.00
_cell.angle_gamma   90.00
#
_symmetry.space_group_name_H-M   'P 1'
#
loop_
_entity.id
_entity.type
_entity.pdbx_description
1 polymer ?
#
loop_
_entity_poly.entity_id
_entity_poly.type
_entity_poly.pdbx_seq_one_letter_code
_entity_poly.pdbx_strand_id
1 'polypeptide(L)'
;MIYIDPPYNKDKDFIYPDKWSDPIKVYKKITGQIDENGNITSSDTEDEGGKHTKWLNMMFPRLRLARNLLTDDGVIFISIDDDEQANLKKICDEVFGEENFITTIHVQMSTVQGQKVKAAKEGNIVKNAEYILVYSRNGAKNIGKRPLKDPVKYDNHYNKFLLKLTEDAFTEKNLVDVVYEDKEIMKELELLKIVKNGSRLTSNKLQDAYDISPKFKNWIIKNANNICRVHDSIAVPDNVINSMKSNIIVKYDTDSRSYLIGLNNNKGVSQRILLSEKINIADDFYNTLGPTTIRGDWWSGFYLDMGNVSKEGEVNYNNGKKPVRLIKQLINFVTGKNDMILDFFSGSATTAHAVLQLNSEDGGNRRFIMVQLPENLDELLKMADSSAKKDINSTINFLESIDKPHFISELGKYRIDKCGEKIKAELKEKYKEHQQKQQLMIENAEQAPMNPDD
;
A
#
# COMPACT_ATOMS: atom_id res chain seq x y z
N MET A 1 -2.71 -10.47 -12.94
CA MET A 1 -3.39 -9.36 -12.23
C MET A 1 -3.87 -8.32 -13.23
N ILE A 2 -5.06 -7.76 -13.02
CA ILE A 2 -5.55 -6.57 -13.74
C ILE A 2 -5.73 -5.45 -12.71
N TYR A 3 -5.31 -4.24 -13.07
CA TYR A 3 -5.64 -3.00 -12.36
C TYR A 3 -6.19 -2.01 -13.35
N ILE A 4 -7.27 -1.32 -13.01
CA ILE A 4 -7.82 -0.24 -13.84
C ILE A 4 -8.29 0.94 -12.98
N ASP A 5 -8.17 2.13 -13.56
CA ASP A 5 -8.68 3.39 -13.03
C ASP A 5 -9.57 4.04 -14.11
N PRO A 6 -10.83 3.56 -14.26
CA PRO A 6 -11.73 4.04 -15.29
C PRO A 6 -12.19 5.47 -15.00
N PRO A 7 -12.78 6.20 -15.97
CA PRO A 7 -13.43 7.48 -15.71
C PRO A 7 -14.50 7.35 -14.63
N TYR A 8 -14.56 8.32 -13.69
CA TYR A 8 -15.51 8.29 -12.57
C TYR A 8 -16.87 8.89 -12.89
N ASN A 9 -17.07 9.29 -14.13
CA ASN A 9 -18.34 9.85 -14.62
C ASN A 9 -18.78 11.14 -13.88
N LYS A 10 -17.81 12.02 -13.56
CA LYS A 10 -18.05 13.30 -12.89
C LYS A 10 -18.63 14.35 -13.84
N ASP A 11 -19.27 15.39 -13.27
CA ASP A 11 -19.81 16.50 -14.08
C ASP A 11 -18.76 17.46 -14.61
N LYS A 12 -17.51 17.33 -14.14
CA LYS A 12 -16.37 18.12 -14.64
C LYS A 12 -15.53 17.27 -15.58
N ASP A 13 -15.28 17.80 -16.78
CA ASP A 13 -14.34 17.19 -17.70
C ASP A 13 -12.93 17.23 -17.11
N PHE A 14 -12.32 16.05 -16.96
CA PHE A 14 -10.88 15.92 -16.83
C PHE A 14 -10.22 16.03 -18.21
N ILE A 15 -8.91 15.77 -18.31
CA ILE A 15 -8.20 15.66 -19.60
C ILE A 15 -8.80 14.55 -20.49
N TYR A 16 -9.52 13.57 -19.91
CA TYR A 16 -10.48 12.75 -20.65
C TYR A 16 -11.86 13.35 -20.54
N PRO A 17 -12.75 13.15 -21.50
CA PRO A 17 -14.17 13.36 -21.26
C PRO A 17 -14.58 12.39 -20.15
N ASP A 18 -14.59 12.86 -18.92
CA ASP A 18 -15.15 12.13 -17.76
C ASP A 18 -16.69 12.07 -17.90
N LYS A 19 -17.23 12.88 -18.81
CA LYS A 19 -18.54 12.72 -19.42
C LYS A 19 -18.40 11.84 -20.66
N TRP A 20 -18.82 10.62 -20.56
CA TRP A 20 -19.08 9.75 -21.71
C TRP A 20 -20.30 10.30 -22.52
N SER A 21 -20.13 11.45 -23.10
CA SER A 21 -20.94 11.95 -24.19
C SER A 21 -20.18 11.69 -25.48
N ASP A 22 -20.28 10.46 -25.97
CA ASP A 22 -20.18 10.29 -27.43
C ASP A 22 -21.02 11.37 -28.11
N PRO A 23 -20.68 11.83 -29.33
CA PRO A 23 -21.61 12.68 -30.06
C PRO A 23 -22.97 12.01 -29.99
N ILE A 24 -23.78 12.48 -29.07
CA ILE A 24 -25.12 11.97 -28.71
C ILE A 24 -25.92 11.54 -29.93
N LYS A 25 -25.67 12.18 -31.06
CA LYS A 25 -26.27 11.85 -32.34
C LYS A 25 -25.95 10.47 -32.89
N VAL A 26 -24.72 9.99 -32.76
CA VAL A 26 -24.33 8.68 -33.34
C VAL A 26 -24.89 7.56 -32.48
N TYR A 27 -24.80 7.67 -31.18
CA TYR A 27 -25.36 6.66 -30.24
C TYR A 27 -26.89 6.65 -30.29
N LYS A 28 -27.56 7.81 -30.23
CA LYS A 28 -29.02 7.93 -30.37
C LYS A 28 -29.52 7.38 -31.69
N LYS A 29 -28.74 7.50 -32.77
CA LYS A 29 -29.07 6.92 -34.08
C LYS A 29 -28.90 5.39 -34.09
N ILE A 30 -27.81 4.86 -33.51
CA ILE A 30 -27.55 3.40 -33.46
C ILE A 30 -28.55 2.69 -32.52
N THR A 31 -29.00 3.37 -31.45
CA THR A 31 -29.96 2.82 -30.47
C THR A 31 -31.42 3.11 -30.80
N GLY A 32 -31.71 3.79 -31.94
CA GLY A 32 -33.06 4.12 -32.35
C GLY A 32 -33.74 5.20 -31.51
N GLN A 33 -33.01 5.96 -30.72
CA GLN A 33 -33.53 7.05 -29.88
C GLN A 33 -33.75 8.35 -30.65
N ILE A 34 -33.14 8.49 -31.82
CA ILE A 34 -33.41 9.53 -32.79
C ILE A 34 -33.62 8.90 -34.18
N ASP A 35 -34.53 9.49 -34.95
CA ASP A 35 -34.75 9.13 -36.36
C ASP A 35 -33.59 9.59 -37.26
N GLU A 36 -33.66 9.25 -38.54
CA GLU A 36 -32.63 9.65 -39.52
C GLU A 36 -32.50 11.17 -39.67
N ASN A 37 -33.50 11.93 -39.24
CA ASN A 37 -33.55 13.39 -39.31
C ASN A 37 -33.07 14.05 -38.01
N GLY A 38 -32.78 13.25 -36.98
CA GLY A 38 -32.29 13.72 -35.67
C GLY A 38 -33.38 14.09 -34.67
N ASN A 39 -34.66 13.73 -34.92
CA ASN A 39 -35.76 13.92 -33.99
C ASN A 39 -35.76 12.80 -32.93
N ILE A 40 -36.04 13.19 -31.69
CA ILE A 40 -36.13 12.25 -30.55
C ILE A 40 -37.37 11.37 -30.73
N THR A 41 -37.16 10.03 -30.73
CA THR A 41 -38.24 9.04 -30.91
C THR A 41 -38.74 8.49 -29.56
N SER A 42 -38.12 8.82 -28.43
CA SER A 42 -38.56 8.46 -27.08
C SER A 42 -38.71 9.69 -26.19
N SER A 43 -39.68 9.64 -25.28
CA SER A 43 -39.99 10.70 -24.30
C SER A 43 -39.08 10.70 -23.09
N ASP A 44 -37.89 10.07 -23.14
CA ASP A 44 -36.99 10.03 -22.01
C ASP A 44 -36.34 11.41 -21.83
N THR A 45 -36.69 11.99 -20.72
CA THR A 45 -36.09 13.21 -20.17
C THR A 45 -34.59 13.08 -20.07
N GLU A 46 -33.85 14.11 -20.48
CA GLU A 46 -32.39 14.18 -20.52
C GLU A 46 -31.71 14.08 -19.13
N ASP A 47 -32.46 13.86 -18.05
CA ASP A 47 -32.00 13.92 -16.68
C ASP A 47 -31.63 12.53 -16.11
N GLU A 48 -30.40 12.44 -15.63
CA GLU A 48 -29.78 11.44 -14.74
C GLU A 48 -29.72 9.98 -15.20
N GLY A 49 -30.78 9.35 -15.68
CA GLY A 49 -30.77 7.96 -16.15
C GLY A 49 -29.84 7.68 -17.34
N GLY A 50 -29.63 8.67 -18.24
CA GLY A 50 -28.77 8.54 -19.41
C GLY A 50 -27.25 8.52 -19.09
N LYS A 51 -26.82 9.22 -18.04
CA LYS A 51 -25.41 9.33 -17.64
C LYS A 51 -24.83 7.99 -17.16
N HIS A 52 -25.46 7.36 -16.19
CA HIS A 52 -25.04 6.07 -15.64
C HIS A 52 -25.14 4.96 -16.68
N THR A 53 -26.21 4.93 -17.47
CA THR A 53 -26.40 3.92 -18.52
C THR A 53 -25.28 3.94 -19.56
N LYS A 54 -24.84 5.11 -20.00
CA LYS A 54 -23.74 5.25 -20.96
C LYS A 54 -22.43 4.72 -20.38
N TRP A 55 -22.15 5.09 -19.13
CA TRP A 55 -20.96 4.63 -18.43
C TRP A 55 -20.96 3.10 -18.26
N LEU A 56 -22.08 2.52 -17.87
CA LEU A 56 -22.26 1.07 -17.74
C LEU A 56 -22.07 0.36 -19.09
N ASN A 57 -22.63 0.90 -20.18
CA ASN A 57 -22.45 0.35 -21.53
C ASN A 57 -21.00 0.40 -22.00
N MET A 58 -20.23 1.37 -21.55
CA MET A 58 -18.79 1.46 -21.81
C MET A 58 -18.02 0.43 -21.00
N MET A 59 -18.35 0.25 -19.72
CA MET A 59 -17.63 -0.63 -18.80
C MET A 59 -17.92 -2.11 -19.03
N PHE A 60 -19.20 -2.49 -19.25
CA PHE A 60 -19.63 -3.89 -19.30
C PHE A 60 -18.84 -4.76 -20.29
N PRO A 61 -18.71 -4.40 -21.58
CA PRO A 61 -17.97 -5.23 -22.54
C PRO A 61 -16.49 -5.35 -22.18
N ARG A 62 -15.89 -4.30 -21.62
CA ARG A 62 -14.49 -4.29 -21.18
C ARG A 62 -14.27 -5.21 -20.00
N LEU A 63 -15.14 -5.19 -19.01
CA LEU A 63 -15.08 -6.09 -17.84
C LEU A 63 -15.28 -7.56 -18.24
N ARG A 64 -16.18 -7.85 -19.19
CA ARG A 64 -16.34 -9.21 -19.74
C ARG A 64 -15.07 -9.73 -20.42
N LEU A 65 -14.40 -8.89 -21.20
CA LEU A 65 -13.10 -9.23 -21.80
C LEU A 65 -12.03 -9.41 -20.71
N ALA A 66 -11.98 -8.51 -19.74
CA ALA A 66 -11.03 -8.58 -18.62
C ALA A 66 -11.14 -9.91 -17.85
N ARG A 67 -12.38 -10.36 -17.55
CA ARG A 67 -12.60 -11.66 -16.91
C ARG A 67 -11.97 -12.82 -17.68
N ASN A 68 -12.10 -12.81 -19.01
CA ASN A 68 -11.54 -13.87 -19.84
C ASN A 68 -10.01 -13.85 -19.92
N LEU A 69 -9.39 -12.70 -19.67
CA LEU A 69 -7.93 -12.54 -19.65
C LEU A 69 -7.29 -12.90 -18.31
N LEU A 70 -8.08 -12.97 -17.23
CA LEU A 70 -7.57 -13.41 -15.93
C LEU A 70 -7.26 -14.92 -15.95
N THR A 71 -6.17 -15.29 -15.30
CA THR A 71 -5.89 -16.68 -14.89
C THR A 71 -6.88 -17.13 -13.82
N ASP A 72 -6.97 -18.42 -13.55
CA ASP A 72 -7.94 -18.95 -12.56
C ASP A 72 -7.73 -18.38 -11.14
N ASP A 73 -6.48 -18.10 -10.77
CA ASP A 73 -6.09 -17.39 -9.54
C ASP A 73 -5.99 -15.87 -9.72
N GLY A 74 -6.38 -15.36 -10.88
CA GLY A 74 -6.26 -13.97 -11.26
C GLY A 74 -7.21 -13.06 -10.49
N VAL A 75 -6.75 -11.82 -10.24
CA VAL A 75 -7.45 -10.79 -9.47
C VAL A 75 -7.52 -9.50 -10.27
N ILE A 76 -8.68 -8.84 -10.22
CA ILE A 76 -8.87 -7.48 -10.74
C ILE A 76 -9.12 -6.49 -9.61
N PHE A 77 -8.45 -5.35 -9.69
CA PHE A 77 -8.65 -4.17 -8.85
C PHE A 77 -9.17 -3.03 -9.69
N ILE A 78 -10.26 -2.42 -9.27
CA ILE A 78 -10.94 -1.34 -10.01
C ILE A 78 -11.10 -0.14 -9.10
N SER A 79 -10.34 0.92 -9.36
CA SER A 79 -10.48 2.20 -8.65
C SER A 79 -11.77 2.90 -9.07
N ILE A 80 -12.47 3.49 -8.11
CA ILE A 80 -13.73 4.23 -8.32
C ILE A 80 -14.01 5.16 -7.13
N ASP A 81 -14.86 6.15 -7.32
CA ASP A 81 -15.41 6.95 -6.22
C ASP A 81 -16.91 6.71 -6.02
N ASP A 82 -17.54 7.56 -5.19
CA ASP A 82 -18.95 7.43 -4.82
C ASP A 82 -19.92 7.54 -6.01
N ASP A 83 -19.54 8.24 -7.09
CA ASP A 83 -20.47 8.55 -8.19
C ASP A 83 -20.90 7.28 -8.93
N GLU A 84 -19.98 6.30 -9.11
CA GLU A 84 -20.27 5.05 -9.84
C GLU A 84 -19.97 3.77 -9.05
N GLN A 85 -19.55 3.85 -7.78
CA GLN A 85 -19.20 2.67 -6.97
C GLN A 85 -20.33 1.62 -6.90
N ALA A 86 -21.55 2.05 -6.65
CA ALA A 86 -22.70 1.15 -6.54
C ALA A 86 -23.06 0.48 -7.87
N ASN A 87 -22.98 1.23 -8.98
CA ASN A 87 -23.22 0.73 -10.33
C ASN A 87 -22.12 -0.23 -10.78
N LEU A 88 -20.85 0.11 -10.49
CA LEU A 88 -19.72 -0.75 -10.76
C LEU A 88 -19.81 -2.08 -9.99
N LYS A 89 -20.21 -2.03 -8.72
CA LYS A 89 -20.39 -3.25 -7.92
C LYS A 89 -21.39 -4.20 -8.57
N LYS A 90 -22.57 -3.68 -8.98
CA LYS A 90 -23.63 -4.48 -9.60
C LYS A 90 -23.17 -5.11 -10.92
N ILE A 91 -22.54 -4.32 -11.81
CA ILE A 91 -22.08 -4.83 -13.09
C ILE A 91 -20.93 -5.84 -12.94
N CYS A 92 -20.06 -5.66 -11.93
CA CYS A 92 -19.03 -6.62 -11.60
C CYS A 92 -19.60 -7.94 -11.04
N ASP A 93 -20.65 -7.87 -10.23
CA ASP A 93 -21.36 -9.06 -9.74
C ASP A 93 -21.93 -9.88 -10.90
N GLU A 94 -22.51 -9.24 -11.91
CA GLU A 94 -22.99 -9.93 -13.11
C GLU A 94 -21.86 -10.50 -13.97
N VAL A 95 -20.75 -9.78 -14.10
CA VAL A 95 -19.64 -10.21 -14.97
C VAL A 95 -18.77 -11.27 -14.31
N PHE A 96 -18.37 -11.05 -13.08
CA PHE A 96 -17.42 -11.93 -12.37
C PHE A 96 -18.11 -13.00 -11.53
N GLY A 97 -19.35 -12.78 -11.10
CA GLY A 97 -20.09 -13.54 -10.09
C GLY A 97 -19.98 -12.91 -8.71
N GLU A 98 -21.09 -12.82 -8.00
CA GLU A 98 -21.14 -12.22 -6.66
C GLU A 98 -20.26 -13.00 -5.66
N GLU A 99 -20.16 -14.33 -5.83
CA GLU A 99 -19.30 -15.23 -5.03
C GLU A 99 -17.80 -14.94 -5.19
N ASN A 100 -17.42 -14.27 -6.26
CA ASN A 100 -16.04 -13.89 -6.58
C ASN A 100 -15.66 -12.49 -6.08
N PHE A 101 -16.61 -11.79 -5.48
CA PHE A 101 -16.32 -10.54 -4.77
C PHE A 101 -15.49 -10.81 -3.53
N ILE A 102 -14.37 -10.11 -3.39
CA ILE A 102 -13.45 -10.26 -2.24
C ILE A 102 -13.74 -9.19 -1.21
N THR A 103 -13.59 -7.93 -1.59
CA THR A 103 -13.81 -6.77 -0.71
C THR A 103 -13.84 -5.47 -1.50
N THR A 104 -14.22 -4.39 -0.82
CA THR A 104 -13.96 -3.02 -1.23
C THR A 104 -12.87 -2.45 -0.34
N ILE A 105 -11.73 -2.08 -0.93
CA ILE A 105 -10.68 -1.37 -0.22
C ILE A 105 -11.03 0.12 -0.17
N HIS A 106 -10.97 0.71 1.01
CA HIS A 106 -11.16 2.13 1.26
C HIS A 106 -9.80 2.82 1.33
N VAL A 107 -9.47 3.66 0.36
CA VAL A 107 -8.16 4.33 0.26
C VAL A 107 -8.26 5.77 0.69
N GLN A 108 -7.57 6.16 1.74
CA GLN A 108 -7.53 7.54 2.22
C GLN A 108 -6.67 8.41 1.30
N MET A 109 -7.32 9.13 0.38
CA MET A 109 -6.67 9.98 -0.62
C MET A 109 -6.54 11.46 -0.19
N SER A 110 -7.23 11.85 0.89
CA SER A 110 -7.19 13.23 1.41
C SER A 110 -7.44 13.28 2.91
N THR A 111 -7.26 14.46 3.49
CA THR A 111 -7.59 14.78 4.88
C THR A 111 -8.43 16.06 4.94
N VAL A 112 -9.01 16.34 6.12
CA VAL A 112 -9.75 17.58 6.35
C VAL A 112 -8.75 18.73 6.56
N GLN A 113 -8.24 19.29 5.46
CA GLN A 113 -7.29 20.40 5.44
C GLN A 113 -7.69 21.45 4.39
N GLY A 114 -7.16 22.67 4.50
CA GLY A 114 -7.41 23.75 3.54
C GLY A 114 -8.90 24.09 3.43
N GLN A 115 -9.42 24.17 2.21
CA GLN A 115 -10.83 24.49 1.93
C GLN A 115 -11.82 23.49 2.53
N LYS A 116 -11.41 22.24 2.70
CA LYS A 116 -12.25 21.20 3.32
C LYS A 116 -12.57 21.49 4.79
N VAL A 117 -11.70 22.23 5.49
CA VAL A 117 -11.95 22.66 6.89
C VAL A 117 -13.18 23.55 6.99
N LYS A 118 -13.36 24.47 6.02
CA LYS A 118 -14.53 25.36 5.99
C LYS A 118 -15.80 24.53 5.84
N ALA A 119 -15.87 23.65 4.86
CA ALA A 119 -17.01 22.76 4.64
C ALA A 119 -17.34 21.91 5.86
N ALA A 120 -16.33 21.34 6.53
CA ALA A 120 -16.52 20.56 7.76
C ALA A 120 -17.08 21.41 8.92
N LYS A 121 -16.59 22.66 9.07
CA LYS A 121 -17.11 23.61 10.08
C LYS A 121 -18.55 24.04 9.81
N GLU A 122 -18.96 24.05 8.55
CA GLU A 122 -20.33 24.33 8.12
C GLU A 122 -21.27 23.12 8.29
N GLY A 123 -20.75 22.00 8.83
CA GLY A 123 -21.55 20.80 9.14
C GLY A 123 -21.57 19.75 8.00
N ASN A 124 -20.79 19.95 6.93
CA ASN A 124 -20.72 18.97 5.84
C ASN A 124 -19.82 17.76 6.22
N ILE A 125 -20.23 16.56 5.80
CA ILE A 125 -19.38 15.38 5.86
C ILE A 125 -18.39 15.45 4.69
N VAL A 126 -17.10 15.56 5.01
CA VAL A 126 -16.03 15.68 4.00
C VAL A 126 -15.56 14.31 3.57
N LYS A 127 -15.64 14.04 2.27
CA LYS A 127 -15.11 12.81 1.68
C LYS A 127 -13.59 12.79 1.69
N ASN A 128 -12.99 11.74 2.25
CA ASN A 128 -11.54 11.57 2.34
C ASN A 128 -11.04 10.28 1.70
N ALA A 129 -11.93 9.36 1.36
CA ALA A 129 -11.59 8.09 0.76
C ALA A 129 -12.13 7.96 -0.66
N GLU A 130 -11.43 7.14 -1.45
CA GLU A 130 -11.88 6.53 -2.70
C GLU A 130 -11.92 5.02 -2.50
N TYR A 131 -12.45 4.29 -3.47
CA TYR A 131 -12.68 2.84 -3.36
C TYR A 131 -11.86 2.08 -4.40
N ILE A 132 -11.49 0.84 -4.06
CA ILE A 132 -11.00 -0.14 -5.01
C ILE A 132 -11.84 -1.41 -4.82
N LEU A 133 -12.64 -1.75 -5.82
CA LEU A 133 -13.37 -3.01 -5.83
C LEU A 133 -12.43 -4.13 -6.22
N VAL A 134 -12.52 -5.26 -5.52
CA VAL A 134 -11.62 -6.40 -5.70
C VAL A 134 -12.44 -7.65 -6.00
N TYR A 135 -12.17 -8.26 -7.17
CA TYR A 135 -12.77 -9.52 -7.60
C TYR A 135 -11.71 -10.54 -7.99
N SER A 136 -11.94 -11.80 -7.66
CA SER A 136 -11.20 -12.92 -8.24
C SER A 136 -11.93 -13.50 -9.46
N ARG A 137 -11.25 -14.35 -10.23
CA ARG A 137 -11.91 -15.08 -11.33
C ARG A 137 -12.74 -16.26 -10.83
N ASN A 138 -12.21 -17.08 -9.94
CA ASN A 138 -12.78 -18.38 -9.54
C ASN A 138 -12.80 -18.58 -8.01
N GLY A 139 -13.30 -17.59 -7.24
CA GLY A 139 -13.54 -17.74 -5.80
C GLY A 139 -12.29 -17.82 -4.93
N ALA A 140 -11.13 -17.42 -5.43
CA ALA A 140 -9.90 -17.37 -4.65
C ALA A 140 -10.05 -16.40 -3.49
N LYS A 141 -10.25 -16.89 -2.25
CA LYS A 141 -10.34 -16.05 -1.06
C LYS A 141 -8.96 -15.62 -0.54
N ASN A 142 -7.93 -16.42 -0.79
CA ASN A 142 -6.55 -16.19 -0.35
C ASN A 142 -5.71 -15.63 -1.50
N ILE A 143 -5.99 -14.41 -1.92
CA ILE A 143 -5.32 -13.75 -3.05
C ILE A 143 -3.93 -13.23 -2.72
N GLY A 144 -3.66 -12.95 -1.44
CA GLY A 144 -2.42 -12.30 -1.01
C GLY A 144 -1.23 -13.25 -1.00
N LYS A 145 -0.17 -12.88 -1.72
CA LYS A 145 1.14 -13.55 -1.67
C LYS A 145 1.98 -13.04 -0.49
N ARG A 146 1.79 -11.78 -0.09
CA ARG A 146 2.47 -11.12 1.02
C ARG A 146 1.49 -10.23 1.79
N PRO A 147 1.31 -10.42 3.11
CA PRO A 147 0.48 -9.51 3.90
C PRO A 147 1.13 -8.12 3.98
N LEU A 148 0.33 -7.08 3.76
CA LEU A 148 0.73 -5.70 3.99
C LEU A 148 0.67 -5.38 5.48
N LYS A 149 1.55 -4.49 5.94
CA LYS A 149 1.74 -4.18 7.35
C LYS A 149 1.61 -2.68 7.62
N ASP A 150 0.77 -2.34 8.58
CA ASP A 150 0.64 -0.97 9.07
C ASP A 150 1.41 -0.77 10.37
N PRO A 151 2.02 0.41 10.61
CA PRO A 151 2.65 0.71 11.86
C PRO A 151 1.60 0.82 12.97
N VAL A 152 1.94 0.33 14.16
CA VAL A 152 1.13 0.47 15.36
C VAL A 152 1.97 1.03 16.50
N LYS A 153 1.31 1.57 17.51
CA LYS A 153 1.97 2.02 18.73
C LYS A 153 2.58 0.84 19.47
N TYR A 154 3.61 1.12 20.28
CA TYR A 154 4.17 0.13 21.16
C TYR A 154 3.11 -0.37 22.17
N ASP A 155 2.96 -1.67 22.31
CA ASP A 155 2.04 -2.28 23.26
C ASP A 155 2.74 -2.49 24.61
N ASN A 156 2.28 -1.81 25.65
CA ASN A 156 2.83 -1.87 27.01
C ASN A 156 2.79 -3.26 27.66
N HIS A 157 2.04 -4.21 27.08
CA HIS A 157 2.06 -5.60 27.53
C HIS A 157 3.38 -6.32 27.18
N TYR A 158 4.17 -5.81 26.24
CA TYR A 158 5.54 -6.25 26.02
C TYR A 158 6.45 -5.65 27.09
N ASN A 159 6.31 -6.15 28.31
CA ASN A 159 6.96 -5.62 29.52
C ASN A 159 7.87 -6.62 30.22
N LYS A 160 8.14 -7.76 29.58
CA LYS A 160 9.06 -8.79 30.08
C LYS A 160 10.28 -8.90 29.19
N PHE A 161 11.40 -9.29 29.81
CA PHE A 161 12.70 -9.49 29.16
C PHE A 161 13.24 -10.87 29.48
N LEU A 162 13.57 -11.64 28.45
CA LEU A 162 14.10 -12.98 28.55
C LEU A 162 15.65 -12.94 28.60
N LEU A 163 16.22 -13.53 29.63
CA LEU A 163 17.66 -13.73 29.77
C LEU A 163 17.96 -15.20 29.46
N LYS A 164 18.81 -15.43 28.46
CA LYS A 164 19.20 -16.77 28.02
C LYS A 164 19.98 -17.51 29.11
N LEU A 165 19.56 -18.73 29.46
CA LEU A 165 20.30 -19.68 30.34
C LEU A 165 20.98 -20.75 29.49
N THR A 166 20.22 -21.36 28.55
CA THR A 166 20.69 -22.35 27.57
C THR A 166 20.05 -22.02 26.22
N GLU A 167 20.26 -22.85 25.20
CA GLU A 167 19.61 -22.65 23.90
C GLU A 167 18.08 -22.71 23.99
N ASP A 168 17.54 -23.53 24.87
CA ASP A 168 16.10 -23.79 24.98
C ASP A 168 15.50 -23.34 26.34
N ALA A 169 16.28 -22.65 27.19
CA ALA A 169 15.82 -22.20 28.50
C ALA A 169 16.20 -20.73 28.79
N PHE A 170 15.29 -20.02 29.43
CA PHE A 170 15.42 -18.59 29.73
C PHE A 170 14.90 -18.30 31.14
N THR A 171 15.40 -17.23 31.77
CA THR A 171 14.76 -16.59 32.90
C THR A 171 14.07 -15.30 32.46
N GLU A 172 13.09 -14.85 33.23
CA GLU A 172 12.29 -13.65 32.92
C GLU A 172 12.54 -12.55 33.95
N LYS A 173 12.82 -11.33 33.49
CA LYS A 173 12.84 -10.11 34.31
C LYS A 173 11.77 -9.12 33.79
N ASN A 174 11.37 -8.14 34.60
CA ASN A 174 10.58 -7.03 34.08
C ASN A 174 11.47 -6.17 33.18
N LEU A 175 10.91 -5.77 32.02
CA LEU A 175 11.62 -4.94 31.05
C LEU A 175 12.14 -3.63 31.67
N VAL A 176 11.32 -3.00 32.51
CA VAL A 176 11.67 -1.73 33.18
C VAL A 176 12.86 -1.86 34.13
N ASP A 177 13.09 -3.02 34.72
CA ASP A 177 14.25 -3.27 35.59
C ASP A 177 15.54 -3.38 34.75
N VAL A 178 15.45 -4.02 33.58
CA VAL A 178 16.58 -4.13 32.65
C VAL A 178 16.94 -2.75 32.06
N VAL A 179 15.93 -1.97 31.69
CA VAL A 179 16.10 -0.59 31.17
C VAL A 179 16.75 0.31 32.24
N TYR A 180 16.38 0.14 33.52
CA TYR A 180 16.95 0.93 34.60
C TYR A 180 18.47 0.69 34.80
N GLU A 181 18.99 -0.47 34.43
CA GLU A 181 20.41 -0.77 34.43
C GLU A 181 21.20 -0.04 33.35
N ASP A 182 20.52 0.42 32.28
CA ASP A 182 21.12 1.19 31.16
C ASP A 182 21.13 2.71 31.46
N LYS A 183 22.29 3.17 31.94
CA LYS A 183 22.46 4.60 32.33
C LYS A 183 22.27 5.60 31.20
N GLU A 184 22.60 5.20 29.96
CA GLU A 184 22.48 6.08 28.79
C GLU A 184 21.02 6.32 28.43
N ILE A 185 20.20 5.26 28.44
CA ILE A 185 18.78 5.34 28.20
C ILE A 185 18.10 6.12 29.31
N MET A 186 18.39 5.80 30.57
CA MET A 186 17.77 6.48 31.71
C MET A 186 18.06 7.98 31.71
N LYS A 187 19.30 8.38 31.40
CA LYS A 187 19.67 9.79 31.26
C LYS A 187 18.86 10.52 30.17
N GLU A 188 18.62 9.88 29.02
CA GLU A 188 17.78 10.46 27.96
C GLU A 188 16.31 10.58 28.38
N LEU A 189 15.76 9.53 29.03
CA LEU A 189 14.39 9.55 29.52
C LEU A 189 14.14 10.65 30.59
N GLU A 190 15.15 10.91 31.44
CA GLU A 190 15.13 12.02 32.40
C GLU A 190 15.20 13.39 31.68
N LEU A 191 16.09 13.55 30.70
CA LEU A 191 16.22 14.76 29.89
C LEU A 191 14.93 15.09 29.15
N LEU A 192 14.27 14.07 28.61
CA LEU A 192 12.99 14.19 27.90
C LEU A 192 11.78 14.29 28.86
N LYS A 193 12.01 14.31 30.19
CA LYS A 193 10.99 14.40 31.24
C LYS A 193 9.94 13.27 31.22
N ILE A 194 10.29 12.12 30.68
CA ILE A 194 9.44 10.92 30.70
C ILE A 194 9.47 10.31 32.08
N VAL A 195 10.62 10.30 32.73
CA VAL A 195 10.82 9.92 34.11
C VAL A 195 11.36 11.11 34.93
N LYS A 196 11.08 11.13 36.24
CA LYS A 196 11.69 12.12 37.15
C LYS A 196 13.14 11.70 37.42
N ASN A 197 14.00 12.69 37.72
CA ASN A 197 15.41 12.43 38.05
C ASN A 197 15.53 11.38 39.18
N GLY A 198 16.33 10.35 38.96
CA GLY A 198 16.52 9.24 39.86
C GLY A 198 15.34 8.25 39.99
N SER A 199 14.28 8.41 39.22
CA SER A 199 13.11 7.54 39.25
C SER A 199 13.20 6.45 38.19
N ARG A 200 12.55 5.30 38.42
CA ARG A 200 12.44 4.20 37.45
C ARG A 200 11.35 4.47 36.40
N LEU A 201 11.54 3.96 35.20
CA LEU A 201 10.48 3.87 34.21
C LEU A 201 9.42 2.89 34.71
N THR A 202 8.14 3.17 34.43
CA THR A 202 7.02 2.27 34.74
C THR A 202 6.50 1.60 33.47
N SER A 203 5.92 0.40 33.61
CA SER A 203 5.38 -0.33 32.46
C SER A 203 4.31 0.47 31.67
N ASN A 204 3.53 1.31 32.33
CA ASN A 204 2.53 2.15 31.68
C ASN A 204 3.12 3.28 30.81
N LYS A 205 4.41 3.60 31.00
CA LYS A 205 5.13 4.64 30.24
C LYS A 205 6.05 4.09 29.15
N LEU A 206 6.05 2.78 28.92
CA LEU A 206 6.89 2.17 27.89
C LEU A 206 6.54 2.71 26.48
N GLN A 207 5.25 2.90 26.18
CA GLN A 207 4.81 3.48 24.92
C GLN A 207 5.28 4.92 24.78
N ASP A 208 5.10 5.77 25.79
CA ASP A 208 5.56 7.17 25.76
C ASP A 208 7.09 7.23 25.55
N ALA A 209 7.83 6.36 26.25
CA ALA A 209 9.28 6.26 26.10
C ALA A 209 9.67 5.83 24.68
N TYR A 210 8.97 4.86 24.10
CA TYR A 210 9.20 4.40 22.74
C TYR A 210 8.90 5.48 21.70
N ASP A 211 7.81 6.24 21.87
CA ASP A 211 7.38 7.25 20.91
C ASP A 211 8.27 8.51 20.94
N ILE A 212 8.85 8.85 22.12
CA ILE A 212 9.55 10.12 22.34
C ILE A 212 11.08 9.97 22.33
N SER A 213 11.64 8.83 22.82
CA SER A 213 13.09 8.65 22.94
C SER A 213 13.66 7.81 21.79
N PRO A 214 14.46 8.38 20.88
CA PRO A 214 15.13 7.64 19.82
C PRO A 214 16.08 6.54 20.34
N LYS A 215 16.81 6.78 21.44
CA LYS A 215 17.72 5.77 22.02
C LYS A 215 16.92 4.59 22.57
N PHE A 216 15.86 4.86 23.33
CA PHE A 216 15.00 3.79 23.84
C PHE A 216 14.33 3.02 22.71
N LYS A 217 13.79 3.67 21.68
CA LYS A 217 13.23 3.02 20.49
C LYS A 217 14.23 2.10 19.82
N ASN A 218 15.44 2.57 19.56
CA ASN A 218 16.50 1.76 18.95
C ASN A 218 16.89 0.57 19.82
N TRP A 219 16.98 0.78 21.13
CA TRP A 219 17.29 -0.28 22.10
C TRP A 219 16.19 -1.36 22.10
N ILE A 220 14.92 -0.98 22.11
CA ILE A 220 13.77 -1.91 22.02
C ILE A 220 13.85 -2.73 20.74
N ILE A 221 14.08 -2.10 19.58
CA ILE A 221 14.17 -2.79 18.29
C ILE A 221 15.35 -3.79 18.29
N LYS A 222 16.52 -3.37 18.79
CA LYS A 222 17.71 -4.22 18.89
C LYS A 222 17.50 -5.44 19.79
N ASN A 223 16.72 -5.29 20.85
CA ASN A 223 16.45 -6.33 21.84
C ASN A 223 15.10 -7.05 21.62
N ALA A 224 14.44 -6.86 20.48
CA ALA A 224 13.10 -7.38 20.24
C ALA A 224 12.98 -8.92 20.37
N ASN A 225 14.05 -9.66 20.13
CA ASN A 225 14.12 -11.12 20.33
C ASN A 225 14.13 -11.55 21.81
N ASN A 226 14.40 -10.61 22.72
CA ASN A 226 14.42 -10.85 24.15
C ASN A 226 13.21 -10.26 24.87
N ILE A 227 12.50 -9.34 24.23
CA ILE A 227 11.32 -8.67 24.80
C ILE A 227 10.09 -9.48 24.46
N CYS A 228 9.26 -9.76 25.47
CA CYS A 228 8.05 -10.53 25.28
C CYS A 228 6.87 -10.02 26.10
N ARG A 229 5.70 -10.48 25.74
CA ARG A 229 4.49 -10.40 26.55
C ARG A 229 4.03 -11.77 26.98
N VAL A 230 3.40 -11.84 28.14
CA VAL A 230 2.71 -13.04 28.60
C VAL A 230 1.36 -13.11 27.91
N HIS A 231 1.02 -14.26 27.34
CA HIS A 231 -0.27 -14.55 26.75
C HIS A 231 -0.90 -15.74 27.45
N ASP A 232 -2.21 -15.78 27.49
CA ASP A 232 -2.97 -16.78 28.23
C ASP A 232 -2.70 -18.23 27.78
N SER A 233 -3.19 -19.15 28.59
CA SER A 233 -2.90 -20.56 28.58
C SER A 233 -2.84 -21.22 27.20
N ILE A 234 -1.78 -21.96 26.98
CA ILE A 234 -1.65 -22.92 25.90
C ILE A 234 -1.92 -24.32 26.50
N ALA A 235 -2.64 -25.15 25.75
CA ALA A 235 -2.81 -26.55 26.12
C ALA A 235 -1.50 -27.30 25.89
N VAL A 236 -0.94 -27.87 26.95
CA VAL A 236 0.32 -28.61 26.90
C VAL A 236 0.08 -29.93 27.65
N PRO A 237 0.65 -31.05 27.19
CA PRO A 237 0.53 -32.34 27.85
C PRO A 237 1.07 -32.33 29.30
N ASP A 238 0.44 -33.08 30.20
CA ASP A 238 0.79 -33.10 31.63
C ASP A 238 2.25 -33.51 31.91
N ASN A 239 2.80 -34.41 31.10
CA ASN A 239 4.22 -34.80 31.22
C ASN A 239 5.17 -33.62 30.98
N VAL A 240 4.84 -32.71 30.08
CA VAL A 240 5.63 -31.49 29.83
C VAL A 240 5.48 -30.55 31.01
N ILE A 241 4.24 -30.30 31.47
CA ILE A 241 3.98 -29.45 32.66
C ILE A 241 4.74 -29.91 33.86
N ASN A 242 4.73 -31.21 34.15
CA ASN A 242 5.41 -31.82 35.30
C ASN A 242 6.93 -31.71 35.20
N SER A 243 7.51 -31.56 34.03
CA SER A 243 8.95 -31.36 33.81
C SER A 243 9.41 -29.91 33.97
N MET A 244 8.48 -28.96 33.97
CA MET A 244 8.79 -27.52 34.01
C MET A 244 9.17 -27.06 35.42
N LYS A 245 10.15 -26.17 35.47
CA LYS A 245 10.56 -25.51 36.73
C LYS A 245 9.93 -24.12 36.83
N SER A 246 9.56 -23.73 38.05
CA SER A 246 9.11 -22.38 38.33
C SER A 246 10.16 -21.34 37.89
N ASN A 247 9.72 -20.23 37.32
CA ASN A 247 10.54 -19.11 36.82
C ASN A 247 11.50 -19.47 35.67
N ILE A 248 11.36 -20.66 35.07
CA ILE A 248 12.08 -21.02 33.85
C ILE A 248 11.09 -21.03 32.69
N ILE A 249 11.45 -20.33 31.63
CA ILE A 249 10.76 -20.36 30.35
C ILE A 249 11.52 -21.36 29.48
N VAL A 250 10.78 -22.28 28.86
CA VAL A 250 11.36 -23.30 27.99
C VAL A 250 10.79 -23.25 26.60
N LYS A 251 11.57 -23.65 25.62
CA LYS A 251 11.09 -23.86 24.26
C LYS A 251 10.30 -25.15 24.19
N TYR A 252 9.13 -25.09 23.59
CA TYR A 252 8.23 -26.22 23.39
C TYR A 252 7.86 -26.30 21.90
N ASP A 253 8.33 -27.32 21.24
CA ASP A 253 8.13 -27.54 19.81
C ASP A 253 6.93 -28.45 19.57
N THR A 254 6.10 -28.06 18.62
CA THR A 254 5.01 -28.88 18.05
C THR A 254 5.25 -29.07 16.55
N ASP A 255 4.50 -29.95 15.91
CA ASP A 255 4.61 -30.18 14.46
C ASP A 255 4.42 -28.92 13.62
N SER A 256 3.71 -27.92 14.13
CA SER A 256 3.35 -26.71 13.39
C SER A 256 4.22 -25.50 13.74
N ARG A 257 4.71 -25.37 14.98
CA ARG A 257 5.51 -24.21 15.45
C ARG A 257 6.15 -24.44 16.80
N SER A 258 7.16 -23.61 17.10
CA SER A 258 7.80 -23.50 18.41
C SER A 258 7.12 -22.46 19.29
N TYR A 259 7.02 -22.74 20.56
CA TYR A 259 6.48 -21.84 21.59
C TYR A 259 7.53 -21.62 22.69
N LEU A 260 7.48 -20.46 23.32
CA LEU A 260 8.16 -20.20 24.58
C LEU A 260 7.12 -20.27 25.70
N ILE A 261 7.24 -21.23 26.61
CA ILE A 261 6.25 -21.51 27.64
C ILE A 261 6.84 -21.45 29.06
N GLY A 262 6.03 -21.00 30.00
CA GLY A 262 6.42 -20.94 31.41
C GLY A 262 5.23 -21.21 32.33
N LEU A 263 5.48 -21.67 33.51
CA LEU A 263 4.45 -21.86 34.53
C LEU A 263 3.94 -20.49 35.03
N ASN A 264 2.62 -20.37 35.14
CA ASN A 264 1.99 -19.24 35.81
C ASN A 264 1.74 -19.51 37.29
N ASN A 265 1.29 -18.51 38.07
CA ASN A 265 1.08 -18.62 39.51
C ASN A 265 0.04 -19.70 39.90
N ASN A 266 -0.82 -20.11 39.00
CA ASN A 266 -1.89 -21.11 39.21
C ASN A 266 -1.46 -22.53 38.74
N LYS A 267 -0.17 -22.76 38.49
CA LYS A 267 0.40 -24.01 37.91
C LYS A 267 -0.10 -24.32 36.49
N GLY A 268 -0.79 -23.37 35.84
CA GLY A 268 -1.08 -23.44 34.41
C GLY A 268 0.13 -23.01 33.58
N VAL A 269 0.06 -23.26 32.27
CA VAL A 269 1.11 -22.85 31.32
C VAL A 269 0.68 -21.61 30.57
N SER A 270 1.57 -20.63 30.49
CA SER A 270 1.39 -19.41 29.73
C SER A 270 2.47 -19.29 28.66
N GLN A 271 2.10 -18.75 27.51
CA GLN A 271 3.01 -18.51 26.39
C GLN A 271 3.71 -17.16 26.52
N ARG A 272 4.94 -17.08 26.00
CA ARG A 272 5.69 -15.83 25.77
C ARG A 272 5.69 -15.54 24.28
N ILE A 273 5.10 -14.40 23.88
CA ILE A 273 5.11 -13.93 22.50
C ILE A 273 6.20 -12.88 22.38
N LEU A 274 7.18 -13.12 21.51
CA LEU A 274 8.29 -12.21 21.31
C LEU A 274 7.87 -10.95 20.54
N LEU A 275 8.44 -9.82 20.92
CA LEU A 275 8.22 -8.55 20.21
C LEU A 275 8.77 -8.61 18.78
N SER A 276 9.83 -9.38 18.54
CA SER A 276 10.40 -9.55 17.20
C SER A 276 9.40 -10.08 16.16
N GLU A 277 8.36 -10.83 16.57
CA GLU A 277 7.28 -11.26 15.68
C GLU A 277 6.45 -10.07 15.16
N LYS A 278 6.48 -8.93 15.84
CA LYS A 278 5.75 -7.71 15.51
C LYS A 278 6.62 -6.62 14.86
N ILE A 279 7.96 -6.68 15.05
CA ILE A 279 8.87 -5.68 14.47
C ILE A 279 9.07 -5.97 12.98
N ASN A 280 8.63 -5.04 12.17
CA ASN A 280 8.79 -5.12 10.72
C ASN A 280 8.94 -3.70 10.15
N ILE A 281 9.31 -3.63 8.86
CA ILE A 281 9.14 -2.42 8.07
C ILE A 281 7.67 -2.35 7.65
N ALA A 282 6.99 -1.28 8.02
CA ALA A 282 5.61 -1.02 7.64
C ALA A 282 5.50 -0.64 6.17
N ASP A 283 4.34 -0.94 5.56
CA ASP A 283 3.99 -0.51 4.21
C ASP A 283 3.34 0.90 4.23
N ASP A 284 3.87 1.78 5.07
CA ASP A 284 3.46 3.19 5.16
C ASP A 284 4.30 4.09 4.23
N PHE A 285 4.03 5.40 4.25
CA PHE A 285 4.75 6.37 3.42
C PHE A 285 6.25 6.46 3.78
N TYR A 286 6.59 6.22 5.04
CA TYR A 286 7.95 6.38 5.58
C TYR A 286 8.74 5.08 5.65
N ASN A 287 8.15 3.93 5.31
CA ASN A 287 8.72 2.59 5.55
C ASN A 287 9.19 2.44 7.01
N THR A 288 8.29 2.77 7.93
CA THR A 288 8.61 2.86 9.36
C THR A 288 9.01 1.50 9.92
N LEU A 289 10.22 1.40 10.47
CA LEU A 289 10.66 0.21 11.22
C LEU A 289 10.11 0.28 12.65
N GLY A 290 9.37 -0.74 13.04
CA GLY A 290 8.77 -0.80 14.38
C GLY A 290 7.67 -1.85 14.51
N PRO A 291 6.87 -1.78 15.58
CA PRO A 291 5.71 -2.65 15.75
C PRO A 291 4.70 -2.46 14.63
N THR A 292 4.20 -3.59 14.10
CA THR A 292 3.27 -3.58 12.97
C THR A 292 2.08 -4.51 13.22
N THR A 293 0.99 -4.24 12.51
CA THR A 293 -0.16 -5.14 12.36
C THR A 293 -0.42 -5.43 10.90
N ILE A 294 -1.18 -6.49 10.61
CA ILE A 294 -1.61 -6.80 9.25
C ILE A 294 -2.70 -5.79 8.84
N ARG A 295 -2.54 -5.21 7.65
CA ARG A 295 -3.50 -4.26 7.08
C ARG A 295 -4.78 -4.98 6.65
N GLY A 296 -5.93 -4.38 6.98
CA GLY A 296 -7.25 -4.78 6.50
C GLY A 296 -7.65 -4.04 5.21
N ASP A 297 -8.94 -3.77 5.07
CA ASP A 297 -9.53 -3.07 3.91
C ASP A 297 -9.48 -1.53 4.01
N TRP A 298 -9.05 -0.98 5.15
CA TRP A 298 -8.78 0.45 5.31
C TRP A 298 -7.32 0.78 5.03
N TRP A 299 -7.06 1.45 3.90
CA TRP A 299 -5.72 1.82 3.43
C TRP A 299 -5.46 3.31 3.66
N SER A 300 -4.84 3.64 4.78
CA SER A 300 -4.58 5.03 5.20
C SER A 300 -3.26 5.60 4.68
N GLY A 301 -3.13 6.94 4.77
CA GLY A 301 -1.87 7.65 4.55
C GLY A 301 -1.48 7.87 3.08
N PHE A 302 -2.34 7.58 2.10
CA PHE A 302 -2.06 7.87 0.68
C PHE A 302 -2.22 9.35 0.32
N TYR A 303 -2.89 10.13 1.19
CA TYR A 303 -2.93 11.58 1.05
C TYR A 303 -1.55 12.25 1.12
N LEU A 304 -0.54 11.60 1.71
CA LEU A 304 0.84 12.08 1.76
C LEU A 304 1.51 12.07 0.37
N ASP A 305 1.12 11.13 -0.48
CA ASP A 305 1.62 11.04 -1.86
C ASP A 305 1.02 12.13 -2.75
N MET A 306 -0.21 12.60 -2.44
CA MET A 306 -0.97 13.50 -3.32
C MET A 306 -0.29 14.85 -3.54
N GLY A 307 0.55 15.30 -2.63
CA GLY A 307 1.33 16.54 -2.79
C GLY A 307 2.31 16.53 -3.97
N ASN A 308 2.79 15.35 -4.37
CA ASN A 308 3.77 15.19 -5.44
C ASN A 308 3.28 14.31 -6.60
N VAL A 309 2.07 13.77 -6.52
CA VAL A 309 1.54 12.82 -7.51
C VAL A 309 1.56 13.36 -8.94
N SER A 310 1.28 14.65 -9.12
CA SER A 310 1.30 15.31 -10.43
C SER A 310 2.68 15.27 -11.10
N LYS A 311 3.75 15.24 -10.34
CA LYS A 311 5.15 15.23 -10.80
C LYS A 311 5.77 13.84 -10.84
N GLU A 312 5.09 12.82 -10.30
CA GLU A 312 5.61 11.45 -10.32
C GLU A 312 5.90 10.98 -11.75
N GLY A 313 7.07 10.36 -11.94
CA GLY A 313 7.52 9.86 -13.24
C GLY A 313 7.94 10.95 -14.22
N GLU A 314 8.26 12.17 -13.73
CA GLU A 314 8.73 13.31 -14.52
C GLU A 314 7.72 13.79 -15.59
N VAL A 315 6.46 13.41 -15.44
CA VAL A 315 5.36 13.84 -16.29
C VAL A 315 4.46 14.77 -15.50
N ASN A 316 4.41 16.04 -15.88
CA ASN A 316 3.51 17.00 -15.24
C ASN A 316 2.08 16.77 -15.78
N TYR A 317 1.32 15.99 -15.04
CA TYR A 317 -0.07 15.64 -15.35
C TYR A 317 -0.91 15.84 -14.09
N ASN A 318 -1.75 16.83 -14.09
CA ASN A 318 -2.34 17.38 -12.87
C ASN A 318 -3.55 16.61 -12.36
N ASN A 319 -4.24 15.84 -13.21
CA ASN A 319 -5.52 15.24 -12.85
C ASN A 319 -5.55 13.72 -13.09
N GLY A 320 -6.17 12.98 -12.18
CA GLY A 320 -6.47 11.55 -12.35
C GLY A 320 -5.31 10.57 -12.12
N LYS A 321 -4.12 11.03 -11.72
CA LYS A 321 -3.02 10.11 -11.36
C LYS A 321 -3.27 9.45 -10.01
N LYS A 322 -3.11 8.13 -9.97
CA LYS A 322 -2.97 7.41 -8.70
C LYS A 322 -1.51 7.39 -8.25
N PRO A 323 -1.24 7.41 -6.94
CA PRO A 323 0.11 7.30 -6.41
C PRO A 323 0.79 5.98 -6.84
N VAL A 324 2.04 6.05 -7.27
CA VAL A 324 2.83 4.85 -7.60
C VAL A 324 2.89 3.87 -6.43
N ARG A 325 3.02 4.40 -5.19
CA ARG A 325 3.05 3.58 -3.97
C ARG A 325 1.79 2.73 -3.79
N LEU A 326 0.60 3.29 -4.09
CA LEU A 326 -0.67 2.55 -4.02
C LEU A 326 -0.66 1.35 -4.97
N ILE A 327 -0.37 1.60 -6.24
CA ILE A 327 -0.37 0.56 -7.26
C ILE A 327 0.73 -0.48 -6.99
N LYS A 328 1.93 -0.04 -6.58
CA LYS A 328 3.03 -0.92 -6.20
C LYS A 328 2.63 -1.86 -5.05
N GLN A 329 1.91 -1.37 -4.05
CA GLN A 329 1.44 -2.21 -2.94
C GLN A 329 0.38 -3.22 -3.39
N LEU A 330 -0.57 -2.85 -4.27
CA LEU A 330 -1.53 -3.79 -4.85
C LEU A 330 -0.82 -4.90 -5.63
N ILE A 331 0.15 -4.54 -6.48
CA ILE A 331 0.94 -5.50 -7.26
C ILE A 331 1.71 -6.43 -6.32
N ASN A 332 2.44 -5.87 -5.35
CA ASN A 332 3.25 -6.64 -4.39
C ASN A 332 2.40 -7.57 -3.51
N PHE A 333 1.15 -7.19 -3.24
CA PHE A 333 0.22 -7.98 -2.44
C PHE A 333 -0.20 -9.27 -3.13
N VAL A 334 -0.48 -9.25 -4.45
CA VAL A 334 -1.12 -10.38 -5.15
C VAL A 334 -0.26 -11.06 -6.20
N THR A 335 0.91 -10.50 -6.58
CA THR A 335 1.71 -11.05 -7.68
C THR A 335 2.97 -11.74 -7.20
N GLY A 336 3.33 -12.82 -7.88
CA GLY A 336 4.68 -13.39 -7.87
C GLY A 336 5.64 -12.57 -8.73
N LYS A 337 6.92 -12.96 -8.73
CA LYS A 337 8.00 -12.21 -9.41
C LYS A 337 7.96 -12.24 -10.95
N ASN A 338 7.20 -13.15 -11.55
CA ASN A 338 7.15 -13.35 -13.01
C ASN A 338 5.76 -13.11 -13.62
N ASP A 339 4.82 -12.57 -12.83
CA ASP A 339 3.44 -12.41 -13.25
C ASP A 339 3.27 -11.28 -14.29
N MET A 340 2.13 -11.33 -14.99
CA MET A 340 1.70 -10.32 -15.95
C MET A 340 0.69 -9.37 -15.30
N ILE A 341 0.87 -8.07 -15.52
CA ILE A 341 -0.04 -7.02 -15.08
C ILE A 341 -0.65 -6.33 -16.30
N LEU A 342 -1.98 -6.25 -16.35
CA LEU A 342 -2.71 -5.54 -17.40
C LEU A 342 -3.39 -4.31 -16.81
N ASP A 343 -3.27 -3.17 -17.53
CA ASP A 343 -4.04 -1.96 -17.27
C ASP A 343 -4.57 -1.42 -18.61
N PHE A 344 -5.91 -1.44 -18.78
CA PHE A 344 -6.54 -1.00 -20.02
C PHE A 344 -7.27 0.35 -19.90
N PHE A 345 -6.99 1.08 -18.79
CA PHE A 345 -7.23 2.51 -18.61
C PHE A 345 -5.95 3.18 -18.15
N SER A 346 -4.83 2.91 -18.87
CA SER A 346 -3.49 3.14 -18.34
C SER A 346 -3.12 4.62 -18.17
N GLY A 347 -3.82 5.54 -18.80
CA GLY A 347 -3.61 6.97 -18.68
C GLY A 347 -2.14 7.36 -18.85
N SER A 348 -1.55 7.91 -17.80
CA SER A 348 -0.14 8.28 -17.76
C SER A 348 0.80 7.10 -17.39
N ALA A 349 0.34 5.84 -17.47
CA ALA A 349 1.11 4.61 -17.21
C ALA A 349 1.70 4.49 -15.78
N THR A 350 0.93 4.89 -14.76
CA THR A 350 1.35 4.72 -13.35
C THR A 350 1.60 3.26 -13.01
N THR A 351 0.78 2.35 -13.54
CA THR A 351 0.90 0.91 -13.32
C THR A 351 2.23 0.36 -13.85
N ALA A 352 2.65 0.76 -15.04
CA ALA A 352 3.96 0.38 -15.60
C ALA A 352 5.12 0.87 -14.72
N HIS A 353 5.07 2.14 -14.27
CA HIS A 353 6.06 2.69 -13.34
C HIS A 353 6.14 1.86 -12.05
N ALA A 354 5.01 1.52 -11.46
CA ALA A 354 4.94 0.70 -10.24
C ALA A 354 5.56 -0.70 -10.45
N VAL A 355 5.34 -1.33 -11.60
CA VAL A 355 5.95 -2.63 -11.95
C VAL A 355 7.46 -2.51 -12.08
N LEU A 356 7.97 -1.52 -12.83
CA LEU A 356 9.40 -1.29 -13.00
C LEU A 356 10.10 -1.06 -11.66
N GLN A 357 9.51 -0.22 -10.80
CA GLN A 357 10.05 0.06 -9.49
C GLN A 357 10.06 -1.19 -8.60
N LEU A 358 8.97 -1.96 -8.55
CA LEU A 358 8.89 -3.18 -7.75
C LEU A 358 9.91 -4.23 -8.20
N ASN A 359 10.08 -4.42 -9.53
CA ASN A 359 11.08 -5.32 -10.07
C ASN A 359 12.51 -4.92 -9.66
N SER A 360 12.81 -3.61 -9.61
CA SER A 360 14.11 -3.12 -9.16
C SER A 360 14.37 -3.34 -7.66
N GLU A 361 13.31 -3.36 -6.85
CA GLU A 361 13.39 -3.52 -5.41
C GLU A 361 13.54 -4.98 -4.98
N ASP A 362 12.84 -5.90 -5.65
CA ASP A 362 12.78 -7.32 -5.25
C ASP A 362 13.46 -8.31 -6.22
N GLY A 363 14.08 -7.79 -7.29
CA GLY A 363 14.70 -8.61 -8.33
C GLY A 363 13.68 -9.41 -9.15
N GLY A 364 12.43 -8.92 -9.26
CA GLY A 364 11.37 -9.52 -10.04
C GLY A 364 11.53 -9.28 -11.55
N ASN A 365 10.80 -10.06 -12.33
CA ASN A 365 10.69 -9.96 -13.78
C ASN A 365 9.21 -9.89 -14.20
N ARG A 366 8.40 -9.17 -13.43
CA ARG A 366 7.01 -8.92 -13.79
C ARG A 366 6.93 -8.16 -15.10
N ARG A 367 5.97 -8.52 -15.92
CA ARG A 367 5.71 -7.86 -17.21
C ARG A 367 4.40 -7.09 -17.12
N PHE A 368 4.23 -6.10 -18.00
CA PHE A 368 3.00 -5.33 -18.05
C PHE A 368 2.52 -5.14 -19.49
N ILE A 369 1.21 -4.97 -19.61
CA ILE A 369 0.54 -4.54 -20.84
C ILE A 369 -0.30 -3.31 -20.48
N MET A 370 0.00 -2.18 -21.15
CA MET A 370 -0.70 -0.90 -20.97
C MET A 370 -1.52 -0.62 -22.22
N VAL A 371 -2.82 -0.37 -22.05
CA VAL A 371 -3.71 -0.02 -23.13
C VAL A 371 -4.32 1.36 -22.83
N GLN A 372 -4.14 2.29 -23.78
CA GLN A 372 -4.69 3.65 -23.73
C GLN A 372 -5.22 4.03 -25.10
N LEU A 373 -6.45 4.54 -25.13
CA LEU A 373 -6.98 5.12 -26.36
C LEU A 373 -6.11 6.32 -26.76
N PRO A 374 -5.76 6.46 -28.04
CA PRO A 374 -4.96 7.59 -28.54
C PRO A 374 -5.84 8.83 -28.70
N GLU A 375 -6.33 9.37 -27.58
CA GLU A 375 -7.15 10.57 -27.58
C GLU A 375 -6.35 11.78 -28.01
N ASN A 376 -6.90 12.51 -29.00
CA ASN A 376 -6.30 13.70 -29.57
C ASN A 376 -6.56 14.90 -28.67
N LEU A 377 -5.51 15.46 -28.08
CA LEU A 377 -5.60 16.58 -27.15
C LEU A 377 -6.07 17.89 -27.83
N ASP A 378 -5.78 18.08 -29.12
CA ASP A 378 -6.25 19.27 -29.88
C ASP A 378 -7.75 19.25 -30.08
N GLU A 379 -8.34 18.07 -30.26
CA GLU A 379 -9.79 17.90 -30.34
C GLU A 379 -10.46 18.08 -28.97
N LEU A 380 -9.87 17.49 -27.92
CA LEU A 380 -10.34 17.68 -26.55
C LEU A 380 -10.30 19.15 -26.14
N LEU A 381 -9.24 19.88 -26.51
CA LEU A 381 -9.10 21.29 -26.19
C LEU A 381 -10.25 22.16 -26.76
N LYS A 382 -10.79 21.79 -27.91
CA LYS A 382 -11.91 22.52 -28.54
C LYS A 382 -13.20 22.36 -27.75
N MET A 383 -13.41 21.20 -27.12
CA MET A 383 -14.64 20.84 -26.42
C MET A 383 -14.57 21.09 -24.89
N ALA A 384 -13.39 21.28 -24.34
CA ALA A 384 -13.15 21.40 -22.92
C ALA A 384 -13.65 22.73 -22.33
N ASP A 385 -14.04 22.72 -21.07
CA ASP A 385 -14.31 23.91 -20.28
C ASP A 385 -13.03 24.73 -19.99
N SER A 386 -13.17 25.93 -19.41
CA SER A 386 -12.05 26.83 -19.13
C SER A 386 -11.05 26.25 -18.11
N SER A 387 -11.48 25.37 -17.23
CA SER A 387 -10.62 24.73 -16.23
C SER A 387 -9.80 23.62 -16.89
N ALA A 388 -10.42 22.72 -17.63
CA ALA A 388 -9.78 21.62 -18.34
C ALA A 388 -8.84 22.12 -19.45
N LYS A 389 -9.18 23.23 -20.14
CA LYS A 389 -8.32 23.84 -21.17
C LYS A 389 -6.91 24.15 -20.67
N LYS A 390 -6.76 24.61 -19.44
CA LYS A 390 -5.46 24.94 -18.86
C LYS A 390 -4.57 23.70 -18.73
N ASP A 391 -5.14 22.59 -18.26
CA ASP A 391 -4.41 21.35 -18.05
C ASP A 391 -4.10 20.66 -19.40
N ILE A 392 -5.04 20.68 -20.36
CA ILE A 392 -4.82 20.17 -21.70
C ILE A 392 -3.70 20.95 -22.41
N ASN A 393 -3.73 22.29 -22.38
CA ASN A 393 -2.66 23.12 -22.96
C ASN A 393 -1.30 22.85 -22.30
N SER A 394 -1.25 22.69 -20.97
CA SER A 394 -0.02 22.33 -20.28
C SER A 394 0.55 21.00 -20.76
N THR A 395 -0.33 20.05 -21.05
CA THR A 395 0.05 18.72 -21.57
C THR A 395 0.52 18.80 -23.01
N ILE A 396 -0.17 19.57 -23.88
CA ILE A 396 0.24 19.82 -25.27
C ILE A 396 1.63 20.46 -25.31
N ASN A 397 1.84 21.55 -24.55
CA ASN A 397 3.14 22.24 -24.49
C ASN A 397 4.26 21.31 -24.02
N PHE A 398 3.95 20.41 -23.07
CA PHE A 398 4.93 19.40 -22.63
C PHE A 398 5.26 18.43 -23.77
N LEU A 399 4.27 17.89 -24.50
CA LEU A 399 4.49 16.97 -25.61
C LEU A 399 5.28 17.63 -26.75
N GLU A 400 4.98 18.89 -27.08
CA GLU A 400 5.75 19.70 -28.04
C GLU A 400 7.22 19.85 -27.60
N SER A 401 7.47 20.07 -26.29
CA SER A 401 8.83 20.23 -25.75
C SER A 401 9.71 18.97 -25.89
N ILE A 402 9.07 17.81 -26.06
CA ILE A 402 9.72 16.52 -26.25
C ILE A 402 9.54 15.93 -27.65
N ASP A 403 9.07 16.75 -28.61
CA ASP A 403 8.82 16.38 -30.01
C ASP A 403 7.94 15.13 -30.16
N LYS A 404 6.76 15.15 -29.48
CA LYS A 404 5.77 14.06 -29.50
C LYS A 404 4.42 14.54 -29.99
N PRO A 405 3.66 13.67 -30.71
CA PRO A 405 2.29 13.97 -31.11
C PRO A 405 1.39 14.23 -29.90
N HIS A 406 0.32 15.02 -30.09
CA HIS A 406 -0.61 15.45 -29.05
C HIS A 406 -1.62 14.35 -28.66
N PHE A 407 -1.12 13.16 -28.30
CA PHE A 407 -1.93 12.04 -27.82
C PHE A 407 -1.58 11.70 -26.36
N ILE A 408 -2.59 11.40 -25.55
CA ILE A 408 -2.41 11.00 -24.15
C ILE A 408 -1.49 9.77 -24.02
N SER A 409 -1.59 8.82 -24.95
CA SER A 409 -0.74 7.63 -24.97
C SER A 409 0.76 7.93 -25.04
N GLU A 410 1.15 9.07 -25.61
CA GLU A 410 2.57 9.49 -25.68
C GLU A 410 3.12 9.89 -24.30
N LEU A 411 2.28 10.43 -23.42
CA LEU A 411 2.67 10.68 -22.02
C LEU A 411 3.03 9.37 -21.29
N GLY A 412 2.19 8.34 -21.47
CA GLY A 412 2.43 7.03 -20.88
C GLY A 412 3.73 6.40 -21.36
N LYS A 413 4.00 6.44 -22.66
CA LYS A 413 5.26 5.96 -23.26
C LYS A 413 6.45 6.71 -22.70
N TYR A 414 6.42 8.04 -22.70
CA TYR A 414 7.49 8.88 -22.16
C TYR A 414 7.77 8.55 -20.68
N ARG A 415 6.71 8.41 -19.86
CA ARG A 415 6.87 8.05 -18.45
C ARG A 415 7.56 6.70 -18.28
N ILE A 416 7.17 5.69 -19.06
CA ILE A 416 7.78 4.35 -19.01
C ILE A 416 9.27 4.44 -19.29
N ASP A 417 9.66 5.15 -20.36
CA ASP A 417 11.07 5.32 -20.77
C ASP A 417 11.84 6.05 -19.67
N LYS A 418 11.34 7.19 -19.19
CA LYS A 418 12.01 7.99 -18.15
C LYS A 418 12.15 7.27 -16.82
N CYS A 419 11.11 6.58 -16.38
CA CYS A 419 11.20 5.77 -15.17
C CYS A 419 12.23 4.64 -15.32
N GLY A 420 12.26 3.99 -16.49
CA GLY A 420 13.25 2.95 -16.77
C GLY A 420 14.69 3.47 -16.74
N GLU A 421 14.94 4.63 -17.37
CA GLU A 421 16.25 5.31 -17.35
C GLU A 421 16.69 5.65 -15.92
N LYS A 422 15.79 6.25 -15.14
CA LYS A 422 16.05 6.66 -13.75
C LYS A 422 16.34 5.46 -12.85
N ILE A 423 15.49 4.44 -12.87
CA ILE A 423 15.68 3.21 -12.10
C ILE A 423 17.01 2.55 -12.45
N LYS A 424 17.36 2.49 -13.75
CA LYS A 424 18.63 1.94 -14.21
C LYS A 424 19.84 2.75 -13.69
N ALA A 425 19.72 4.08 -13.64
CA ALA A 425 20.77 4.95 -13.09
C ALA A 425 20.93 4.73 -11.58
N GLU A 426 19.83 4.70 -10.82
CA GLU A 426 19.84 4.44 -9.37
C GLU A 426 20.43 3.05 -9.02
N LEU A 427 20.11 2.02 -9.80
CA LEU A 427 20.68 0.69 -9.62
C LEU A 427 22.18 0.66 -9.88
N LYS A 428 22.67 1.37 -10.92
CA LYS A 428 24.10 1.49 -11.21
C LYS A 428 24.85 2.19 -10.08
N GLU A 429 24.25 3.23 -9.48
CA GLU A 429 24.85 3.95 -8.36
C GLU A 429 24.92 3.07 -7.11
N LYS A 430 23.84 2.41 -6.73
CA LYS A 430 23.81 1.44 -5.62
C LYS A 430 24.83 0.31 -5.81
N TYR A 431 24.99 -0.18 -7.02
CA TYR A 431 25.98 -1.22 -7.34
C TYR A 431 27.41 -0.72 -7.14
N LYS A 432 27.74 0.50 -7.59
CA LYS A 432 29.04 1.13 -7.35
C LYS A 432 29.33 1.33 -5.87
N GLU A 433 28.36 1.84 -5.11
CA GLU A 433 28.50 2.00 -3.65
C GLU A 433 28.74 0.66 -2.94
N HIS A 434 28.04 -0.39 -3.38
CA HIS A 434 28.23 -1.72 -2.83
C HIS A 434 29.64 -2.26 -3.11
N GLN A 435 30.14 -2.11 -4.34
CA GLN A 435 31.52 -2.50 -4.71
C GLN A 435 32.56 -1.73 -3.88
N GLN A 436 32.40 -0.41 -3.71
CA GLN A 436 33.30 0.40 -2.89
C GLN A 436 33.31 -0.05 -1.42
N LYS A 437 32.14 -0.38 -0.84
CA LYS A 437 32.05 -0.90 0.51
C LYS A 437 32.75 -2.26 0.66
N GLN A 438 32.59 -3.14 -0.32
CA GLN A 438 33.28 -4.44 -0.33
C GLN A 438 34.79 -4.27 -0.39
N GLN A 439 35.27 -3.37 -1.25
CA GLN A 439 36.71 -3.09 -1.39
C GLN A 439 37.32 -2.51 -0.12
N LEU A 440 36.63 -1.57 0.55
CA LEU A 440 37.02 -1.03 1.86
C LEU A 440 37.04 -2.09 2.96
N MET A 441 36.13 -3.06 2.93
CA MET A 441 36.16 -4.19 3.89
C MET A 441 37.36 -5.11 3.65
N ILE A 442 37.73 -5.37 2.40
CA ILE A 442 38.92 -6.17 2.05
C ILE A 442 40.20 -5.42 2.46
N GLU A 443 40.32 -4.15 2.12
CA GLU A 443 41.49 -3.32 2.50
C GLU A 443 41.66 -3.20 4.02
N ASN A 444 40.56 -3.08 4.77
CA ASN A 444 40.59 -3.06 6.24
C ASN A 444 40.94 -4.44 6.84
N ALA A 445 40.54 -5.53 6.17
CA ALA A 445 40.92 -6.89 6.58
C ALA A 445 42.41 -7.18 6.32
N GLU A 446 42.97 -6.67 5.24
CA GLU A 446 44.42 -6.80 4.95
C GLU A 446 45.29 -5.93 5.87
N GLN A 447 44.75 -4.85 6.46
CA GLN A 447 45.41 -3.98 7.43
C GLN A 447 45.27 -4.42 8.87
N ALA A 448 44.47 -5.48 9.16
CA ALA A 448 44.35 -6.01 10.50
C ALA A 448 45.72 -6.54 10.98
N PRO A 449 46.20 -6.18 12.19
CA PRO A 449 47.44 -6.68 12.70
C PRO A 449 47.41 -8.23 12.80
N MET A 450 48.52 -8.88 12.37
CA MET A 450 48.66 -10.32 12.52
C MET A 450 48.38 -10.71 14.00
N ASN A 451 47.56 -11.71 14.19
CA ASN A 451 47.32 -12.28 15.48
C ASN A 451 48.67 -12.81 16.01
N PRO A 452 49.18 -12.33 17.16
CA PRO A 452 50.48 -12.74 17.67
C PRO A 452 50.55 -14.25 18.08
N ASP A 453 49.44 -14.98 17.99
CA ASP A 453 49.34 -16.42 18.28
C ASP A 453 49.26 -17.29 17.01
N ASP A 454 49.30 -16.71 15.80
CA ASP A 454 49.49 -17.38 14.52
C ASP A 454 50.98 -17.28 14.11
#